data_c11a93ba0fcec164c61492154d654415
#
_entry.id   c11a93ba0fcec164c61492154d654415
#
_cell.length_a   1.000
_cell.length_b   1.000
_cell.length_c   1.000
_cell.angle_alpha   90.00
_cell.angle_beta   90.00
_cell.angle_gamma   90.00
#
_symmetry.space_group_name_H-M   'P 1'
#
loop_
_entity.id
_entity.type
_entity.pdbx_description
1 polymer ?
#
loop_
_entity_poly.entity_id
_entity_poly.type
_entity_poly.pdbx_seq_one_letter_code
_entity_poly.pdbx_strand_id
1 'polypeptide(L)'
;MIIYTSDGYFTLMQASVYLPKLKSGLPSKATPEEAKAVIANSIAYFGKYSLDETSMVLSLDIQASTFANLTGNPSEKRIVTSLNDSELKFNRPFVKDVTLEAVFKRAE
;
A
#
# COMPACT_ATOMS: atom_id res chain seq x y z
N MET A 1 5.99 -1.89 4.99
CA MET A 1 6.08 -0.74 5.94
C MET A 1 5.06 0.32 5.57
N ILE A 2 4.39 0.86 6.54
CA ILE A 2 3.48 1.98 6.36
C ILE A 2 3.77 3.03 7.43
N ILE A 3 3.77 4.30 7.04
CA ILE A 3 4.02 5.43 7.93
C ILE A 3 2.88 6.42 7.80
N TYR A 4 2.30 6.83 8.91
CA TYR A 4 1.30 7.90 8.98
C TYR A 4 1.89 9.06 9.77
N THR A 5 1.72 10.28 9.25
CA THR A 5 2.12 11.49 9.97
C THR A 5 0.92 12.15 10.65
N SER A 6 1.16 12.91 11.71
CA SER A 6 0.09 13.58 12.45
C SER A 6 -0.59 14.68 11.64
N ASP A 7 0.05 15.19 10.60
CA ASP A 7 -0.51 16.23 9.73
C ASP A 7 -1.27 15.68 8.52
N GLY A 8 -1.56 14.37 8.50
CA GLY A 8 -2.45 13.77 7.52
C GLY A 8 -1.80 13.21 6.28
N TYR A 9 -0.52 12.92 6.31
CA TYR A 9 0.17 12.25 5.20
C TYR A 9 0.49 10.80 5.53
N PHE A 10 0.58 9.98 4.52
CA PHE A 10 1.01 8.59 4.68
C PHE A 10 1.88 8.16 3.52
N THR A 11 2.69 7.15 3.77
CA THR A 11 3.43 6.43 2.74
C THR A 11 3.41 4.94 3.06
N LEU A 12 3.37 4.12 2.00
CA LEU A 12 3.43 2.68 2.11
C LEU A 12 4.47 2.15 1.14
N MET A 13 5.28 1.21 1.60
CA MET A 13 6.19 0.47 0.75
C MET A 13 6.18 -1.00 1.16
N GLN A 14 5.96 -1.87 0.19
CA GLN A 14 6.01 -3.32 0.36
C GLN A 14 6.82 -3.92 -0.77
N ALA A 15 7.73 -4.81 -0.45
CA ALA A 15 8.51 -5.55 -1.43
C ALA A 15 8.82 -6.93 -0.87
N SER A 16 8.70 -7.95 -1.73
CA SER A 16 9.10 -9.30 -1.36
C SER A 16 10.61 -9.37 -1.13
N VAL A 17 11.03 -10.13 -0.12
CA VAL A 17 12.46 -10.40 0.10
C VAL A 17 13.06 -11.26 -1.01
N TYR A 18 12.22 -11.85 -1.85
CA TYR A 18 12.63 -12.70 -2.96
C TYR A 18 12.62 -11.98 -4.31
N LEU A 19 12.58 -10.63 -4.32
CA LEU A 19 12.69 -9.89 -5.57
C LEU A 19 14.00 -10.25 -6.29
N PRO A 20 13.95 -10.51 -7.60
CA PRO A 20 15.16 -10.84 -8.35
C PRO A 20 16.07 -9.62 -8.48
N LYS A 21 17.37 -9.86 -8.39
CA LYS A 21 18.35 -8.86 -8.80
C LYS A 21 18.41 -8.85 -10.34
N LEU A 22 18.46 -7.68 -10.91
CA LEU A 22 18.52 -7.54 -12.37
C LEU A 22 19.90 -7.94 -12.87
N LYS A 23 19.97 -8.81 -13.87
CA LYS A 23 21.22 -9.27 -14.45
C LYS A 23 22.06 -8.13 -15.00
N SER A 24 21.39 -7.15 -15.65
CA SER A 24 22.06 -5.97 -16.19
C SER A 24 22.49 -4.95 -15.12
N GLY A 25 21.86 -5.02 -13.93
CA GLY A 25 22.04 -4.00 -12.88
C GLY A 25 21.38 -2.68 -13.18
N LEU A 26 20.63 -2.55 -14.30
CA LEU A 26 19.98 -1.31 -14.73
C LEU A 26 18.47 -1.54 -14.91
N PRO A 27 17.61 -0.77 -14.22
CA PRO A 27 16.15 -0.92 -14.35
C PRO A 27 15.66 -0.81 -15.80
N SER A 28 16.27 0.07 -16.59
CA SER A 28 15.89 0.26 -18.00
C SER A 28 16.22 -0.94 -18.91
N LYS A 29 17.04 -1.86 -18.43
CA LYS A 29 17.46 -3.06 -19.17
C LYS A 29 16.96 -4.36 -18.53
N ALA A 30 15.94 -4.27 -17.67
CA ALA A 30 15.32 -5.46 -17.09
C ALA A 30 14.70 -6.34 -18.19
N THR A 31 14.82 -7.67 -18.03
CA THR A 31 14.09 -8.57 -18.92
C THR A 31 12.59 -8.49 -18.63
N PRO A 32 11.70 -8.91 -19.56
CA PRO A 32 10.26 -8.93 -19.28
C PRO A 32 9.90 -9.75 -18.03
N GLU A 33 10.56 -10.87 -17.80
CA GLU A 33 10.32 -11.71 -16.63
C GLU A 33 10.72 -11.01 -15.33
N GLU A 34 11.87 -10.32 -15.35
CA GLU A 34 12.33 -9.55 -14.19
C GLU A 34 11.37 -8.41 -13.88
N ALA A 35 10.95 -7.65 -14.89
CA ALA A 35 10.00 -6.55 -14.71
C ALA A 35 8.67 -7.04 -14.16
N LYS A 36 8.14 -8.14 -14.69
CA LYS A 36 6.89 -8.73 -14.22
C LYS A 36 6.98 -9.19 -12.76
N ALA A 37 8.09 -9.81 -12.39
CA ALA A 37 8.30 -10.26 -11.02
C ALA A 37 8.33 -9.08 -10.03
N VAL A 38 8.98 -7.97 -10.39
CA VAL A 38 9.03 -6.77 -9.56
C VAL A 38 7.64 -6.16 -9.40
N ILE A 39 6.90 -6.00 -10.50
CA ILE A 39 5.55 -5.43 -10.46
C ILE A 39 4.60 -6.29 -9.63
N ALA A 40 4.68 -7.61 -9.76
CA ALA A 40 3.80 -8.52 -9.04
C ALA A 40 4.09 -8.60 -7.53
N ASN A 41 5.31 -8.27 -7.11
CA ASN A 41 5.78 -8.52 -5.74
C ASN A 41 6.24 -7.27 -5.00
N SER A 42 5.92 -6.08 -5.51
CA SER A 42 6.24 -4.82 -4.84
C SER A 42 5.20 -3.76 -5.15
N ILE A 43 5.00 -2.85 -4.19
CA ILE A 43 4.16 -1.68 -4.38
C ILE A 43 4.65 -0.58 -3.44
N ALA A 44 4.59 0.68 -3.91
CA ALA A 44 4.85 1.85 -3.10
C ALA A 44 3.91 2.97 -3.51
N TYR A 45 3.34 3.67 -2.54
CA TYR A 45 2.51 4.83 -2.82
C TYR A 45 2.48 5.76 -1.61
N PHE A 46 2.12 7.01 -1.86
CA PHE A 46 1.95 8.01 -0.81
C PHE A 46 0.79 8.94 -1.13
N GLY A 47 0.35 9.65 -0.11
CA GLY A 47 -0.70 10.64 -0.27
C GLY A 47 -1.17 11.19 1.06
N LYS A 48 -2.41 11.65 1.07
CA LYS A 48 -3.07 12.13 2.27
C LYS A 48 -4.08 11.11 2.77
N TYR A 49 -4.33 11.12 4.08
CA TYR A 49 -5.32 10.25 4.67
C TYR A 49 -6.23 11.01 5.63
N SER A 50 -7.40 10.48 5.85
CA SER A 50 -8.29 10.89 6.92
C SER A 50 -8.99 9.65 7.48
N LEU A 51 -9.19 9.64 8.80
CA LEU A 51 -9.86 8.53 9.48
C LEU A 51 -11.17 9.05 10.09
N ASP A 52 -12.27 8.43 9.73
CA ASP A 52 -13.54 8.62 10.42
C ASP A 52 -13.59 7.63 11.59
N GLU A 53 -13.42 8.15 12.79
CA GLU A 53 -13.36 7.32 14.01
C GLU A 53 -14.69 6.66 14.34
N THR A 54 -15.80 7.20 13.86
CA THR A 54 -17.15 6.62 14.09
C THR A 54 -17.37 5.38 13.24
N SER A 55 -17.06 5.46 11.94
CA SER A 55 -17.23 4.35 11.01
C SER A 55 -15.99 3.47 10.89
N MET A 56 -14.85 3.93 11.42
CA MET A 56 -13.54 3.29 11.26
C MET A 56 -13.13 3.15 9.80
N VAL A 57 -13.53 4.10 8.95
CA VAL A 57 -13.15 4.13 7.55
C VAL A 57 -11.98 5.07 7.36
N LEU A 58 -10.88 4.53 6.82
CA LEU A 58 -9.70 5.27 6.45
C LEU A 58 -9.81 5.64 4.97
N SER A 59 -9.92 6.93 4.68
CA SER A 59 -9.99 7.44 3.31
C SER A 59 -8.61 7.87 2.85
N LEU A 60 -8.23 7.47 1.65
CA LEU A 60 -6.90 7.73 1.09
C LEU A 60 -7.04 8.58 -0.18
N ASP A 61 -6.23 9.64 -0.23
CA ASP A 61 -6.01 10.42 -1.45
C ASP A 61 -4.59 10.10 -1.93
N ILE A 62 -4.48 9.09 -2.77
CA ILE A 62 -3.19 8.60 -3.26
C ILE A 62 -2.69 9.52 -4.36
N GLN A 63 -1.58 10.19 -4.10
CA GLN A 63 -1.01 11.21 -4.99
C GLN A 63 -0.01 10.62 -5.99
N ALA A 64 0.71 9.58 -5.60
CA ALA A 64 1.61 8.86 -6.49
C ALA A 64 1.72 7.40 -6.06
N SER A 65 1.85 6.51 -7.01
CA SER A 65 1.91 5.07 -6.78
C SER A 65 2.67 4.38 -7.89
N THR A 66 3.38 3.31 -7.54
CA THR A 66 3.96 2.40 -8.53
C THR A 66 2.88 1.63 -9.29
N PHE A 67 1.68 1.54 -8.71
CA PHE A 67 0.49 1.05 -9.41
C PHE A 67 -0.42 2.23 -9.70
N ALA A 68 -0.29 2.81 -10.88
CA ALA A 68 -0.95 4.07 -11.24
C ALA A 68 -2.47 4.03 -11.17
N ASN A 69 -3.07 2.84 -11.23
CA ASN A 69 -4.52 2.66 -11.10
C ASN A 69 -5.08 3.14 -9.76
N LEU A 70 -4.23 3.25 -8.73
CA LEU A 70 -4.66 3.77 -7.42
C LEU A 70 -4.66 5.30 -7.37
N THR A 71 -3.93 5.96 -8.26
CA THR A 71 -3.76 7.41 -8.23
C THR A 71 -5.03 8.13 -8.66
N GLY A 72 -5.45 9.11 -7.86
CA GLY A 72 -6.62 9.92 -8.20
C GLY A 72 -7.97 9.23 -8.04
N ASN A 73 -8.01 8.05 -7.42
CA ASN A 73 -9.27 7.36 -7.16
C ASN A 73 -9.91 7.90 -5.86
N PRO A 74 -11.01 8.68 -5.94
CA PRO A 74 -11.63 9.25 -4.76
C PRO A 74 -12.33 8.23 -3.87
N SER A 75 -12.50 7.00 -4.35
CA SER A 75 -13.16 5.92 -3.61
C SER A 75 -12.17 5.00 -2.91
N GLU A 76 -10.88 5.33 -2.91
CA GLU A 76 -9.88 4.46 -2.28
C GLU A 76 -10.01 4.54 -0.76
N LYS A 77 -10.46 3.45 -0.17
CA LYS A 77 -10.77 3.37 1.27
C LYS A 77 -10.25 2.08 1.88
N ARG A 78 -9.99 2.14 3.18
CA ARG A 78 -9.67 0.97 4.00
C ARG A 78 -10.63 0.94 5.19
N ILE A 79 -11.11 -0.24 5.55
CA ILE A 79 -11.93 -0.41 6.74
C ILE A 79 -11.01 -0.91 7.85
N VAL A 80 -10.82 -0.07 8.87
CA VAL A 80 -9.96 -0.42 9.99
C VAL A 80 -10.70 -1.41 10.90
N THR A 81 -10.16 -2.62 11.03
CA THR A 81 -10.75 -3.68 11.84
C THR A 81 -10.14 -3.78 13.23
N SER A 82 -8.91 -3.30 13.39
CA SER A 82 -8.23 -3.25 14.68
C SER A 82 -7.15 -2.18 14.66
N LEU A 83 -7.11 -1.36 15.70
CA LEU A 83 -6.06 -0.36 15.88
C LEU A 83 -5.72 -0.29 17.37
N ASN A 84 -4.46 -0.54 17.71
CA ASN A 84 -3.95 -0.40 19.06
C ASN A 84 -2.49 0.08 19.01
N ASP A 85 -1.82 0.13 20.17
CA ASP A 85 -0.47 0.69 20.25
C ASP A 85 0.60 -0.10 19.48
N SER A 86 0.31 -1.35 19.10
CA SER A 86 1.29 -2.23 18.47
C SER A 86 0.88 -2.69 17.07
N GLU A 87 -0.39 -2.57 16.69
CA GLU A 87 -0.88 -3.21 15.48
C GLU A 87 -2.00 -2.41 14.81
N LEU A 88 -1.98 -2.39 13.49
CA LEU A 88 -3.05 -1.87 12.65
C LEU A 88 -3.50 -2.97 11.69
N LYS A 89 -4.79 -3.28 11.70
CA LYS A 89 -5.43 -4.18 10.73
C LYS A 89 -6.48 -3.43 9.95
N PHE A 90 -6.49 -3.63 8.64
CA PHE A 90 -7.56 -3.08 7.82
C PHE A 90 -7.87 -3.99 6.65
N ASN A 91 -9.10 -3.85 6.14
CA ASN A 91 -9.58 -4.52 4.95
C ASN A 91 -9.70 -3.51 3.81
N ARG A 92 -9.33 -3.93 2.63
CA ARG A 92 -9.56 -3.19 1.40
C ARG A 92 -10.61 -3.92 0.57
N PRO A 93 -11.79 -3.32 0.33
CA PRO A 93 -12.71 -3.86 -0.67
C PRO A 93 -12.02 -3.83 -2.04
N PHE A 94 -11.92 -5.00 -2.69
CA PHE A 94 -11.20 -5.11 -3.95
C PHE A 94 -12.15 -5.22 -5.14
N VAL A 95 -12.98 -6.25 -5.15
CA VAL A 95 -14.07 -6.44 -6.11
C VAL A 95 -15.26 -6.96 -5.32
N LYS A 96 -16.43 -7.04 -5.98
CA LYS A 96 -17.63 -7.55 -5.32
C LYS A 96 -17.33 -8.91 -4.65
N ASP A 97 -17.66 -9.01 -3.36
CA ASP A 97 -17.49 -10.20 -2.53
C ASP A 97 -16.03 -10.63 -2.31
N VAL A 98 -15.05 -9.81 -2.69
CA VAL A 98 -13.63 -10.06 -2.41
C VAL A 98 -13.06 -8.91 -1.58
N THR A 99 -12.43 -9.26 -0.46
CA THR A 99 -11.80 -8.31 0.44
C THR A 99 -10.36 -8.72 0.69
N LEU A 100 -9.45 -7.75 0.58
CA LEU A 100 -8.04 -7.96 0.93
C LEU A 100 -7.81 -7.49 2.36
N GLU A 101 -7.19 -8.34 3.17
CA GLU A 101 -6.84 -8.00 4.55
C GLU A 101 -5.36 -7.67 4.65
N ALA A 102 -5.04 -6.59 5.39
CA ALA A 102 -3.66 -6.21 5.67
C ALA A 102 -3.47 -6.06 7.17
N VAL A 103 -2.32 -6.51 7.66
CA VAL A 103 -1.93 -6.42 9.07
C VAL A 103 -0.55 -5.77 9.13
N PHE A 104 -0.44 -4.67 9.87
CA PHE A 104 0.83 -3.97 10.08
C PHE A 104 1.13 -3.92 11.57
N LYS A 105 2.35 -4.29 11.93
CA LYS A 105 2.84 -4.20 13.30
C LYS A 105 3.66 -2.94 13.47
N ARG A 106 3.54 -2.31 14.65
CA ARG A 106 4.30 -1.10 14.94
C ARG A 106 5.79 -1.42 15.00
N ALA A 107 6.58 -0.61 14.31
CA ALA A 107 8.03 -0.68 14.40
C ALA A 107 8.49 -0.12 15.76
N GLU A 108 9.42 -0.79 16.37
CA GLU A 108 10.03 -0.35 17.63
C GLU A 108 11.23 0.56 17.39
#